data_e4f380c487e4aba572aad861bd961438
#
_entry.id   e4f380c487e4aba572aad861bd961438
#
_cell.length_a   1.000
_cell.length_b   1.000
_cell.length_c   1.000
_cell.angle_alpha   90.00
_cell.angle_beta   90.00
_cell.angle_gamma   90.00
#
_symmetry.space_group_name_H-M   'P 1'
#
loop_
_entity.id
_entity.type
_entity.pdbx_description
1 polymer ?
#
loop_
_entity_poly.entity_id
_entity_poly.type
_entity_poly.pdbx_seq_one_letter_code
_entity_poly.pdbx_strand_id
1 'polypeptide(L)'
;AVCAGYAPITYSVAKKGVAHFSKLAAAELSKYGIRVNAVLPGFIATSIFGASLGLPREQADQMAAMLIEAGGSMQPAGRVGKGEDIAEMAAFLASDAAIFITGGEFLVDGGMTVGPRHSWDETAGGPLLDALGITPEQAEQMREQMNS
;
A
#
# COMPACT_ATOMS: atom_id res chain seq x y z
N ALA A 1 5.84 2.88 5.64
CA ALA A 1 7.16 2.55 6.20
C ALA A 1 8.00 1.62 5.33
N VAL A 2 7.40 1.00 4.31
CA VAL A 2 8.11 0.11 3.37
C VAL A 2 8.75 0.91 2.24
N CYS A 3 8.08 1.96 1.75
CA CYS A 3 8.57 2.85 0.70
C CYS A 3 8.76 4.27 1.22
N ALA A 4 9.74 4.98 0.62
CA ALA A 4 9.93 6.41 0.85
C ALA A 4 8.89 7.23 0.05
N GLY A 5 8.67 8.49 0.46
CA GLY A 5 7.84 9.46 -0.27
C GLY A 5 6.35 9.49 0.08
N TYR A 6 5.85 8.52 0.84
CA TYR A 6 4.41 8.43 1.18
C TYR A 6 4.04 9.04 2.54
N ALA A 7 5.01 9.32 3.39
CA ALA A 7 4.77 9.87 4.71
C ALA A 7 6.01 10.59 5.27
N PRO A 8 5.86 11.47 6.28
CA PRO A 8 6.97 12.10 6.95
C PRO A 8 7.97 11.09 7.54
N ILE A 9 9.24 11.49 7.65
CA ILE A 9 10.32 10.63 8.16
C ILE A 9 9.98 10.06 9.54
N THR A 10 9.49 10.90 10.45
CA THR A 10 9.12 10.49 11.82
C THR A 10 8.05 9.41 11.85
N TYR A 11 7.01 9.54 11.02
CA TYR A 11 5.98 8.52 10.86
C TYR A 11 6.57 7.22 10.32
N SER A 12 7.38 7.31 9.27
CA SER A 12 7.98 6.12 8.63
C SER A 12 8.89 5.36 9.60
N VAL A 13 9.72 6.07 10.37
CA VAL A 13 10.58 5.49 11.41
C VAL A 13 9.73 4.83 12.49
N ALA A 14 8.71 5.52 13.01
CA ALA A 14 7.82 4.97 14.04
C ALA A 14 7.12 3.68 13.57
N LYS A 15 6.57 3.67 12.35
CA LYS A 15 5.89 2.49 11.79
C LYS A 15 6.84 1.33 11.48
N LYS A 16 8.07 1.62 11.03
CA LYS A 16 9.09 0.55 10.89
C LYS A 16 9.52 0.02 12.25
N GLY A 17 9.60 0.88 13.26
CA GLY A 17 9.83 0.49 14.65
C GLY A 17 8.76 -0.46 15.17
N VAL A 18 7.46 -0.19 14.91
CA VAL A 18 6.36 -1.09 15.29
C VAL A 18 6.48 -2.46 14.60
N ALA A 19 6.79 -2.49 13.31
CA ALA A 19 6.96 -3.75 12.57
C ALA A 19 8.13 -4.57 13.15
N HIS A 20 9.25 -3.93 13.44
CA HIS A 20 10.40 -4.60 14.06
C HIS A 20 10.11 -5.04 15.50
N PHE A 21 9.46 -4.20 16.30
CA PHE A 21 9.01 -4.56 17.66
C PHE A 21 8.10 -5.79 17.64
N SER A 22 7.18 -5.89 16.67
CA SER A 22 6.30 -7.07 16.55
C SER A 22 7.10 -8.35 16.34
N LYS A 23 8.20 -8.30 15.59
CA LYS A 23 9.11 -9.43 15.38
C LYS A 23 9.84 -9.83 16.67
N LEU A 24 10.33 -8.86 17.42
CA LEU A 24 10.99 -9.10 18.71
C LEU A 24 9.98 -9.67 19.74
N ALA A 25 8.78 -9.08 19.81
CA ALA A 25 7.70 -9.57 20.68
C ALA A 25 7.28 -11.00 20.33
N ALA A 26 7.22 -11.35 19.04
CA ALA A 26 6.94 -12.72 18.61
C ALA A 26 7.96 -13.72 19.18
N ALA A 27 9.24 -13.39 19.11
CA ALA A 27 10.30 -14.24 19.66
C ALA A 27 10.21 -14.36 21.19
N GLU A 28 10.01 -13.24 21.89
CA GLU A 28 9.98 -13.22 23.36
C GLU A 28 8.73 -13.91 23.93
N LEU A 29 7.56 -13.73 23.27
CA LEU A 29 6.28 -14.24 23.75
C LEU A 29 5.98 -15.67 23.28
N SER A 30 6.79 -16.25 22.37
CA SER A 30 6.61 -17.60 21.84
C SER A 30 6.56 -18.66 22.94
N LYS A 31 7.32 -18.49 24.01
CA LYS A 31 7.32 -19.39 25.20
C LYS A 31 5.97 -19.47 25.92
N TYR A 32 5.07 -18.52 25.65
CA TYR A 32 3.71 -18.51 26.21
C TYR A 32 2.66 -18.94 25.17
N GLY A 33 3.08 -19.40 23.99
CA GLY A 33 2.17 -19.75 22.89
C GLY A 33 1.51 -18.54 22.22
N ILE A 34 2.04 -17.34 22.43
CA ILE A 34 1.50 -16.09 21.85
C ILE A 34 2.13 -15.84 20.50
N ARG A 35 1.29 -15.62 19.49
CA ARG A 35 1.70 -15.22 18.15
C ARG A 35 1.57 -13.72 17.99
N VAL A 36 2.56 -13.10 17.35
CA VAL A 36 2.57 -11.66 17.04
C VAL A 36 2.96 -11.46 15.59
N ASN A 37 2.12 -10.79 14.84
CA ASN A 37 2.35 -10.50 13.43
C ASN A 37 2.03 -9.03 13.15
N ALA A 38 2.64 -8.45 12.11
CA ALA A 38 2.38 -7.10 11.67
C ALA A 38 1.69 -7.09 10.31
N VAL A 39 0.55 -6.40 10.18
CA VAL A 39 -0.08 -6.11 8.90
C VAL A 39 0.36 -4.73 8.43
N LEU A 40 0.79 -4.63 7.19
CA LEU A 40 1.28 -3.40 6.56
C LEU A 40 0.33 -2.99 5.43
N PRO A 41 -0.66 -2.14 5.71
CA PRO A 41 -1.61 -1.67 4.71
C PRO A 41 -0.95 -0.78 3.66
N GLY A 42 -1.43 -0.87 2.42
CA GLY A 42 -1.17 0.10 1.37
C GLY A 42 -2.05 1.35 1.49
N PHE A 43 -2.52 1.83 0.36
CA PHE A 43 -3.45 2.96 0.33
C PHE A 43 -4.88 2.44 0.60
N ILE A 44 -5.36 2.70 1.81
CA ILE A 44 -6.68 2.27 2.29
C ILE A 44 -7.56 3.51 2.47
N ALA A 45 -8.69 3.57 1.77
CA ALA A 45 -9.63 4.68 1.86
C ALA A 45 -10.26 4.73 3.25
N THR A 46 -9.81 5.69 4.04
CA THR A 46 -10.31 5.96 5.38
C THR A 46 -10.29 7.46 5.65
N SER A 47 -11.02 7.88 6.66
CA SER A 47 -11.10 9.28 7.10
C SER A 47 -9.75 9.89 7.53
N ILE A 48 -8.70 9.07 7.66
CA ILE A 48 -7.36 9.54 8.09
C ILE A 48 -6.79 10.59 7.12
N PHE A 49 -7.10 10.48 5.82
CA PHE A 49 -6.61 11.44 4.82
C PHE A 49 -7.25 12.82 5.00
N GLY A 50 -8.57 12.87 5.16
CA GLY A 50 -9.27 14.12 5.46
C GLY A 50 -8.87 14.69 6.82
N ALA A 51 -8.74 13.84 7.83
CA ALA A 51 -8.31 14.24 9.16
C ALA A 51 -6.87 14.82 9.16
N SER A 52 -5.97 14.28 8.34
CA SER A 52 -4.60 14.81 8.20
C SER A 52 -4.56 16.21 7.56
N LEU A 53 -5.60 16.59 6.82
CA LEU A 53 -5.82 17.91 6.26
C LEU A 53 -6.58 18.86 7.22
N GLY A 54 -6.93 18.38 8.41
CA GLY A 54 -7.69 19.14 9.40
C GLY A 54 -9.19 19.23 9.11
N LEU A 55 -9.73 18.37 8.23
CA LEU A 55 -11.15 18.37 7.91
C LEU A 55 -12.00 17.83 9.08
N PRO A 56 -13.21 18.37 9.30
CA PRO A 56 -14.19 17.74 10.18
C PRO A 56 -14.49 16.30 9.77
N ARG A 57 -14.89 15.46 10.73
CA ARG A 57 -15.11 14.04 10.51
C ARG A 57 -16.02 13.72 9.32
N GLU A 58 -17.15 14.42 9.20
CA GLU A 58 -18.10 14.21 8.11
C GLU A 58 -17.47 14.45 6.73
N GLN A 59 -16.68 15.52 6.57
CA GLN A 59 -15.96 15.82 5.33
C GLN A 59 -14.83 14.83 5.08
N ALA A 60 -14.15 14.37 6.13
CA ALA A 60 -13.13 13.33 6.02
C ALA A 60 -13.72 11.98 5.57
N ASP A 61 -14.91 11.62 6.05
CA ASP A 61 -15.64 10.42 5.63
C ASP A 61 -16.10 10.52 4.16
N GLN A 62 -16.61 11.69 3.75
CA GLN A 62 -16.97 11.97 2.35
C GLN A 62 -15.74 11.86 1.43
N MET A 63 -14.61 12.41 1.85
CA MET A 63 -13.36 12.30 1.11
C MET A 63 -12.91 10.83 0.95
N ALA A 64 -13.07 10.00 1.99
CA ALA A 64 -12.78 8.57 1.91
C ALA A 64 -13.65 7.86 0.87
N ALA A 65 -14.95 8.20 0.80
CA ALA A 65 -15.86 7.66 -0.21
C ALA A 65 -15.44 8.07 -1.63
N MET A 66 -15.07 9.34 -1.84
CA MET A 66 -14.57 9.82 -3.15
C MET A 66 -13.27 9.11 -3.57
N LEU A 67 -12.38 8.78 -2.64
CA LEU A 67 -11.15 8.04 -2.92
C LEU A 67 -11.44 6.61 -3.40
N ILE A 68 -12.50 5.97 -2.92
CA ILE A 68 -12.92 4.64 -3.39
C ILE A 68 -13.33 4.69 -4.86
N GLU A 69 -14.05 5.74 -5.28
CA GLU A 69 -14.52 5.90 -6.65
C GLU A 69 -13.41 6.31 -7.62
N ALA A 70 -12.52 7.21 -7.19
CA ALA A 70 -11.51 7.82 -8.07
C ALA A 70 -10.17 7.09 -8.10
N GLY A 71 -9.90 6.20 -7.13
CA GLY A 71 -8.56 5.70 -6.83
C GLY A 71 -8.09 4.47 -7.63
N GLY A 72 -8.76 4.09 -8.73
CA GLY A 72 -8.49 2.85 -9.47
C GLY A 72 -7.06 2.68 -9.98
N SER A 73 -6.36 3.79 -10.28
CA SER A 73 -4.99 3.77 -10.81
C SER A 73 -3.89 3.95 -9.74
N MET A 74 -4.24 3.96 -8.46
CA MET A 74 -3.27 4.21 -7.39
C MET A 74 -2.49 2.97 -6.97
N GLN A 75 -3.01 1.78 -7.28
CA GLN A 75 -2.41 0.50 -6.91
C GLN A 75 -2.61 -0.53 -8.04
N PRO A 76 -1.67 -1.48 -8.25
CA PRO A 76 -1.79 -2.53 -9.25
C PRO A 76 -3.08 -3.34 -9.19
N ALA A 77 -3.69 -3.47 -8.00
CA ALA A 77 -4.98 -4.14 -7.82
C ALA A 77 -6.16 -3.45 -8.52
N GLY A 78 -5.95 -2.29 -9.18
CA GLY A 78 -6.97 -1.56 -9.94
C GLY A 78 -8.04 -0.88 -9.08
N ARG A 79 -7.86 -0.83 -7.78
CA ARG A 79 -8.76 -0.15 -6.83
C ARG A 79 -8.02 0.29 -5.58
N VAL A 80 -8.57 1.25 -4.88
CA VAL A 80 -8.14 1.59 -3.52
C VAL A 80 -8.58 0.50 -2.54
N GLY A 81 -7.73 0.20 -1.55
CA GLY A 81 -8.07 -0.73 -0.48
C GLY A 81 -9.15 -0.18 0.44
N LYS A 82 -9.89 -1.08 1.08
CA LYS A 82 -10.91 -0.79 2.08
C LYS A 82 -10.52 -1.39 3.43
N GLY A 83 -11.20 -0.98 4.49
CA GLY A 83 -10.98 -1.53 5.83
C GLY A 83 -11.16 -3.06 5.87
N GLU A 84 -12.11 -3.57 5.10
CA GLU A 84 -12.41 -5.00 4.98
C GLU A 84 -11.21 -5.80 4.45
N ASP A 85 -10.42 -5.25 3.51
CA ASP A 85 -9.21 -5.93 3.00
C ASP A 85 -8.19 -6.18 4.11
N ILE A 86 -8.12 -5.27 5.08
CA ILE A 86 -7.24 -5.41 6.24
C ILE A 86 -7.86 -6.34 7.28
N ALA A 87 -9.17 -6.24 7.48
CA ALA A 87 -9.90 -7.07 8.43
C ALA A 87 -9.82 -8.56 8.10
N GLU A 88 -9.92 -8.94 6.81
CA GLU A 88 -9.78 -10.33 6.36
C GLU A 88 -8.40 -10.90 6.69
N MET A 89 -7.32 -10.15 6.44
CA MET A 89 -5.98 -10.57 6.82
C MET A 89 -5.84 -10.68 8.34
N ALA A 90 -6.38 -9.74 9.10
CA ALA A 90 -6.34 -9.77 10.55
C ALA A 90 -7.12 -10.98 11.10
N ALA A 91 -8.30 -11.28 10.55
CA ALA A 91 -9.10 -12.44 10.93
C ALA A 91 -8.37 -13.76 10.62
N PHE A 92 -7.74 -13.88 9.45
CA PHE A 92 -6.91 -15.03 9.11
C PHE A 92 -5.76 -15.20 10.10
N LEU A 93 -4.99 -14.13 10.38
CA LEU A 93 -3.87 -14.20 11.31
C LEU A 93 -4.29 -14.50 12.76
N ALA A 94 -5.51 -14.14 13.14
CA ALA A 94 -6.07 -14.43 14.47
C ALA A 94 -6.60 -15.87 14.60
N SER A 95 -6.89 -16.53 13.49
CA SER A 95 -7.49 -17.86 13.47
C SER A 95 -6.46 -18.99 13.68
N ASP A 96 -6.98 -20.21 13.90
CA ASP A 96 -6.17 -21.43 13.98
C ASP A 96 -5.53 -21.81 12.63
N ALA A 97 -6.06 -21.34 11.51
CA ALA A 97 -5.44 -21.53 10.19
C ALA A 97 -4.05 -20.90 10.11
N ALA A 98 -3.76 -19.90 10.94
CA ALA A 98 -2.47 -19.24 11.02
C ALA A 98 -1.62 -19.66 12.23
N ILE A 99 -1.86 -20.83 12.80
CA ILE A 99 -1.21 -21.29 14.05
C ILE A 99 0.32 -21.38 13.92
N PHE A 100 0.84 -21.62 12.71
CA PHE A 100 2.27 -21.70 12.43
C PHE A 100 2.87 -20.39 11.93
N ILE A 101 2.15 -19.27 12.09
CA ILE A 101 2.55 -17.95 11.59
C ILE A 101 2.76 -17.00 12.77
N THR A 102 4.01 -16.60 13.03
CA THR A 102 4.39 -15.59 14.01
C THR A 102 5.65 -14.83 13.58
N GLY A 103 5.79 -13.57 13.97
CA GLY A 103 6.91 -12.70 13.60
C GLY A 103 6.90 -12.22 12.15
N GLY A 104 5.83 -12.47 11.41
CA GLY A 104 5.68 -12.08 10.01
C GLY A 104 5.30 -10.61 9.82
N GLU A 105 5.74 -10.03 8.70
CA GLU A 105 5.27 -8.76 8.16
C GLU A 105 4.42 -9.06 6.91
N PHE A 106 3.12 -8.71 6.93
CA PHE A 106 2.18 -9.04 5.86
C PHE A 106 1.74 -7.77 5.13
N LEU A 107 2.17 -7.64 3.89
CA LEU A 107 1.73 -6.55 3.01
C LEU A 107 0.31 -6.83 2.54
N VAL A 108 -0.59 -5.85 2.76
CA VAL A 108 -1.96 -5.84 2.24
C VAL A 108 -2.15 -4.48 1.58
N ASP A 109 -1.52 -4.31 0.43
CA ASP A 109 -1.26 -3.01 -0.19
C ASP A 109 -1.70 -2.91 -1.65
N GLY A 110 -2.43 -3.91 -2.16
CA GLY A 110 -2.86 -3.94 -3.55
C GLY A 110 -1.72 -3.88 -4.56
N GLY A 111 -0.51 -4.29 -4.15
CA GLY A 111 0.69 -4.24 -4.98
C GLY A 111 1.40 -2.89 -5.00
N MET A 112 1.01 -1.93 -4.16
CA MET A 112 1.59 -0.58 -4.12
C MET A 112 3.12 -0.57 -3.99
N THR A 113 3.70 -1.61 -3.38
CA THR A 113 5.15 -1.70 -3.13
C THR A 113 5.89 -2.62 -4.10
N VAL A 114 5.23 -3.19 -5.11
CA VAL A 114 5.88 -4.10 -6.07
C VAL A 114 6.81 -3.37 -7.05
N GLY A 115 6.61 -2.07 -7.25
CA GLY A 115 7.43 -1.28 -8.16
C GLY A 115 6.84 0.11 -8.42
N PRO A 116 7.53 0.93 -9.21
CA PRO A 116 7.03 2.22 -9.65
C PRO A 116 5.86 2.04 -10.62
N ARG A 117 5.01 3.06 -10.74
CA ARG A 117 3.75 3.00 -11.50
C ARG A 117 3.93 2.48 -12.94
N HIS A 118 4.97 2.89 -13.63
CA HIS A 118 5.24 2.45 -15.01
C HIS A 118 5.59 0.96 -15.14
N SER A 119 5.80 0.23 -14.04
CA SER A 119 6.05 -1.23 -14.07
C SER A 119 4.77 -2.06 -14.17
N TRP A 120 3.60 -1.44 -13.98
CA TRP A 120 2.30 -2.11 -13.97
C TRP A 120 1.17 -1.29 -14.64
N ASP A 121 1.41 -0.03 -14.98
CA ASP A 121 0.46 0.86 -15.65
C ASP A 121 1.10 1.34 -16.96
N GLU A 122 0.66 0.78 -18.07
CA GLU A 122 1.19 1.08 -19.40
C GLU A 122 0.96 2.53 -19.81
N THR A 123 -0.01 3.23 -19.18
CA THR A 123 -0.29 4.65 -19.42
C THR A 123 0.67 5.57 -18.66
N ALA A 124 1.47 5.03 -17.75
CA ALA A 124 2.45 5.79 -17.00
C ALA A 124 3.79 5.81 -17.73
N GLY A 125 4.32 7.00 -17.97
CA GLY A 125 5.69 7.17 -18.45
C GLY A 125 6.70 6.59 -17.46
N GLY A 126 7.79 6.01 -17.98
CA GLY A 126 8.92 5.58 -17.16
C GLY A 126 10.02 6.64 -17.18
N PRO A 127 11.04 6.51 -16.31
CA PRO A 127 12.12 7.50 -16.18
C PRO A 127 12.82 7.85 -17.50
N LEU A 128 12.88 6.91 -18.44
CA LEU A 128 13.47 7.15 -19.76
C LEU A 128 12.58 8.06 -20.62
N LEU A 129 11.28 7.79 -20.65
CA LEU A 129 10.33 8.62 -21.41
C LEU A 129 10.25 10.03 -20.81
N ASP A 130 10.20 10.12 -19.49
CA ASP A 130 10.19 11.39 -18.74
C ASP A 130 11.47 12.21 -19.04
N ALA A 131 12.64 11.56 -19.02
CA ALA A 131 13.92 12.21 -19.32
C ALA A 131 14.03 12.71 -20.78
N LEU A 132 13.33 12.06 -21.71
CA LEU A 132 13.28 12.43 -23.13
C LEU A 132 12.12 13.38 -23.45
N GLY A 133 11.22 13.66 -22.50
CA GLY A 133 10.01 14.47 -22.74
C GLY A 133 9.02 13.80 -23.69
N ILE A 134 9.02 12.45 -23.77
CA ILE A 134 8.17 11.64 -24.63
C ILE A 134 6.99 11.12 -23.81
N THR A 135 5.76 11.36 -24.30
CA THR A 135 4.58 10.77 -23.65
C THR A 135 4.44 9.28 -24.00
N PRO A 136 3.73 8.48 -23.18
CA PRO A 136 3.45 7.07 -23.50
C PRO A 136 2.78 6.89 -24.89
N GLU A 137 1.85 7.76 -25.25
CA GLU A 137 1.18 7.75 -26.55
C GLU A 137 2.17 8.01 -27.72
N GLN A 138 3.09 8.94 -27.54
CA GLN A 138 4.13 9.21 -28.53
C GLN A 138 5.09 8.03 -28.68
N ALA A 139 5.43 7.36 -27.57
CA ALA A 139 6.28 6.18 -27.60
C ALA A 139 5.60 5.02 -28.35
N GLU A 140 4.29 4.83 -28.17
CA GLU A 140 3.51 3.82 -28.90
C GLU A 140 3.48 4.11 -30.40
N GLN A 141 3.18 5.34 -30.81
CA GLN A 141 3.21 5.76 -32.21
C GLN A 141 4.59 5.53 -32.87
N MET A 142 5.68 5.79 -32.14
CA MET A 142 7.04 5.51 -32.62
C MET A 142 7.27 4.00 -32.85
N ARG A 143 6.78 3.15 -31.96
CA ARG A 143 6.86 1.68 -32.10
C ARG A 143 6.09 1.18 -33.31
N GLU A 144 4.87 1.68 -33.55
CA GLU A 144 4.07 1.33 -34.70
C GLU A 144 4.75 1.69 -36.03
N GLN A 145 5.36 2.88 -36.10
CA GLN A 145 6.11 3.34 -37.28
C GLN A 145 7.37 2.51 -37.56
N MET A 146 8.00 1.97 -36.53
CA MET A 146 9.20 1.11 -36.69
C MET A 146 8.87 -0.32 -37.13
N ASN A 147 7.64 -0.76 -36.93
CA ASN A 147 7.18 -2.12 -37.25
C ASN A 147 6.39 -2.18 -38.60
N SER A 148 6.19 -1.06 -39.26
CA SER A 148 5.54 -0.93 -40.57
C SER A 148 6.57 -0.85 -41.71
#